data_9dd6a29d692c4ea225c2f1412a7338ef
#
_entry.id   9dd6a29d692c4ea225c2f1412a7338ef
#
_cell.length_a   1.000
_cell.length_b   1.000
_cell.length_c   1.000
_cell.angle_alpha   90.00
_cell.angle_beta   90.00
_cell.angle_gamma   90.00
#
_symmetry.space_group_name_H-M   'P 1'
#
loop_
_entity.id
_entity.type
_entity.pdbx_description
1 polymer ?
#
loop_
_entity_poly.entity_id
_entity_poly.type
_entity_poly.pdbx_seq_one_letter_code
_entity_poly.pdbx_strand_id
1 'polypeptide(L)'
;MRKTLAGIVLSCVIAASLTACGGSGNSTSTSAAETSAAAGDSTSAAATTENGDKVVRVAAVDPQVALDPQQFTYSIVMKITDNITESLLTTTSDGLVPTLLAAMPTISDDNMTYSFELLPDVKFHDGTTLKASDVKYSYERLIKMAKMATLLENVVGYDEMSAGTADELSGIEVQDDTHFTIQLKKPYAPFLSVLSTAYCAIYPQEACEAAGNNWGMTTLIGTGAFKLDSYQTGVGATLSRFDDYHGGAVALSGLDYKFIEDVNTQVLEYQKGNVDYVDVDPSIYPVYSSNPDLKDQMHGFQPTGCYSLTVNSKTYDDPKVREAIALSIDRKAICESILHGTATVPTSYIPAGIIGHDDSLPEFEYDPEQAKSLLAEAGYPNGIDLRVTVNTKYQGNVAIATAFQQQAKAAGINVEVEQVDSAAWSDMKKNGGVDCGISNWYVDYSDPESMLYPMTKTDTNSSFWHNAEFDKLMDEGIATTDEAERQEIYKKAEHIMTREDWATTPLYNETKFYLLNPHITGFEMDATFRMFWKNADIQ
;
A
#
# COMPACT_ATOMS: atom_id res chain seq x y z
N MET A 1 36.10 -27.58 34.88
CA MET A 1 37.02 -28.55 34.23
C MET A 1 37.35 -28.03 32.84
N ARG A 2 38.60 -27.82 32.59
CA ARG A 2 39.21 -27.33 31.34
C ARG A 2 39.21 -28.42 30.26
N LYS A 3 39.06 -27.99 28.97
CA LYS A 3 39.80 -28.46 27.77
C LYS A 3 39.28 -27.65 26.58
N THR A 4 39.92 -26.63 26.09
CA THR A 4 41.06 -26.43 25.17
C THR A 4 40.85 -27.01 23.74
N LEU A 5 40.79 -26.07 22.80
CA LEU A 5 41.50 -25.88 21.52
C LEU A 5 41.42 -26.96 20.41
N ALA A 6 41.06 -26.50 19.21
CA ALA A 6 41.99 -26.49 18.07
C ALA A 6 41.40 -25.69 16.90
N GLY A 7 42.14 -24.63 16.48
CA GLY A 7 41.88 -23.88 15.27
C GLY A 7 42.55 -24.58 14.04
N ILE A 8 42.00 -24.32 12.85
CA ILE A 8 42.71 -24.56 11.59
C ILE A 8 42.53 -23.29 10.74
N VAL A 9 43.65 -22.58 10.56
CA VAL A 9 43.88 -21.54 9.58
C VAL A 9 44.24 -22.23 8.26
N LEU A 10 43.61 -21.87 7.16
CA LEU A 10 44.07 -22.22 5.83
C LEU A 10 44.13 -20.95 4.95
N SER A 11 45.33 -20.45 4.80
CA SER A 11 45.72 -19.45 3.84
C SER A 11 45.81 -20.06 2.45
N CYS A 12 45.26 -19.43 1.42
CA CYS A 12 45.65 -19.69 0.04
C CYS A 12 45.97 -18.39 -0.69
N VAL A 13 47.12 -18.44 -1.32
CA VAL A 13 47.94 -17.44 -1.95
C VAL A 13 47.42 -17.05 -3.33
N ILE A 14 47.51 -15.77 -3.64
CA ILE A 14 47.34 -15.14 -4.96
C ILE A 14 48.53 -15.47 -5.83
N ALA A 15 48.28 -15.83 -7.08
CA ALA A 15 49.30 -15.76 -8.14
C ALA A 15 48.74 -15.00 -9.35
N ALA A 16 49.30 -13.83 -9.59
CA ALA A 16 49.14 -13.06 -10.81
C ALA A 16 50.14 -13.56 -11.86
N SER A 17 49.73 -13.59 -13.12
CA SER A 17 50.63 -13.64 -14.23
C SER A 17 50.17 -12.76 -15.39
N LEU A 18 50.90 -11.68 -15.57
CA LEU A 18 50.92 -10.82 -16.77
C LEU A 18 51.74 -11.51 -17.84
N THR A 19 51.26 -11.50 -19.07
CA THR A 19 52.15 -11.52 -20.25
C THR A 19 51.56 -10.67 -21.39
N ALA A 20 52.33 -9.69 -21.78
CA ALA A 20 52.12 -8.81 -22.93
C ALA A 20 52.92 -9.34 -24.15
N CYS A 21 52.42 -9.02 -25.34
CA CYS A 21 53.12 -8.77 -26.63
C CYS A 21 52.04 -8.82 -27.71
N GLY A 22 51.76 -7.85 -28.54
CA GLY A 22 52.64 -7.02 -29.34
C GLY A 22 52.55 -7.44 -30.82
N GLY A 23 52.00 -6.61 -31.73
CA GLY A 23 52.06 -6.88 -33.16
C GLY A 23 51.14 -5.96 -34.00
N SER A 24 51.80 -5.04 -34.69
CA SER A 24 51.32 -4.05 -35.66
C SER A 24 50.73 -4.64 -36.95
N GLY A 25 49.90 -3.82 -37.64
CA GLY A 25 49.83 -3.90 -39.11
C GLY A 25 48.52 -3.44 -39.75
N ASN A 26 48.48 -2.18 -40.09
CA ASN A 26 48.22 -1.50 -41.36
C ASN A 26 46.84 -1.55 -42.05
N SER A 27 46.29 -0.36 -42.05
CA SER A 27 45.53 0.40 -43.09
C SER A 27 44.88 -0.34 -44.27
N THR A 28 43.59 0.00 -44.50
CA THR A 28 43.20 0.66 -45.76
C THR A 28 41.79 1.32 -45.63
N SER A 29 41.75 2.54 -46.13
CA SER A 29 40.60 3.41 -46.35
C SER A 29 39.63 2.85 -47.40
N THR A 30 38.32 3.12 -47.28
CA THR A 30 37.53 3.73 -48.34
C THR A 30 36.10 4.06 -47.96
N SER A 31 35.76 5.31 -48.23
CA SER A 31 34.51 5.82 -48.82
C SER A 31 33.24 5.92 -48.01
N ALA A 32 32.88 7.19 -47.77
CA ALA A 32 31.59 7.69 -47.37
C ALA A 32 30.51 7.37 -48.43
N ALA A 33 29.32 7.02 -47.93
CA ALA A 33 28.07 7.20 -48.66
C ALA A 33 27.04 7.80 -47.67
N GLU A 34 26.75 9.07 -47.89
CA GLU A 34 25.60 9.75 -47.30
C GLU A 34 24.33 9.09 -47.83
N THR A 35 23.48 8.65 -46.92
CA THR A 35 22.07 8.40 -47.21
C THR A 35 21.22 9.14 -46.20
N SER A 36 20.49 10.13 -46.68
CA SER A 36 19.51 10.91 -45.98
C SER A 36 18.44 9.99 -45.38
N ALA A 37 18.31 9.98 -44.07
CA ALA A 37 17.18 9.39 -43.40
C ALA A 37 16.00 10.38 -43.39
N ALA A 38 14.96 10.01 -44.08
CA ALA A 38 13.65 10.66 -43.96
C ALA A 38 13.14 10.46 -42.54
N ALA A 39 12.66 11.54 -41.91
CA ALA A 39 11.89 11.49 -40.67
C ALA A 39 10.60 10.71 -40.95
N GLY A 40 10.53 9.49 -40.47
CA GLY A 40 9.31 8.71 -40.41
C GLY A 40 8.55 9.10 -39.17
N ASP A 41 7.34 9.56 -39.41
CA ASP A 41 6.31 9.83 -38.44
C ASP A 41 6.00 8.50 -37.69
N SER A 42 6.55 8.31 -36.49
CA SER A 42 6.25 7.14 -35.67
C SER A 42 4.99 7.42 -34.87
N THR A 43 3.83 7.24 -35.49
CA THR A 43 2.60 6.96 -34.76
C THR A 43 2.82 5.63 -34.01
N SER A 44 2.95 5.71 -32.69
CA SER A 44 2.93 4.54 -31.79
C SER A 44 1.58 3.83 -31.96
N ALA A 45 1.56 2.78 -32.78
CA ALA A 45 0.41 1.92 -32.89
C ALA A 45 0.34 1.05 -31.63
N ALA A 46 -0.78 1.11 -30.92
CA ALA A 46 -1.11 0.07 -29.92
C ALA A 46 -0.96 -1.29 -30.61
N ALA A 47 -0.18 -2.19 -30.01
CA ALA A 47 0.03 -3.51 -30.59
C ALA A 47 -1.24 -4.33 -30.37
N THR A 48 -2.14 -4.28 -31.35
CA THR A 48 -3.00 -5.43 -31.58
C THR A 48 -2.09 -6.56 -32.06
N THR A 49 -2.16 -7.72 -31.39
CA THR A 49 -1.57 -8.95 -31.94
C THR A 49 -2.16 -9.19 -33.34
N GLU A 50 -1.48 -9.95 -34.21
CA GLU A 50 -1.92 -10.22 -35.58
C GLU A 50 -3.37 -10.77 -35.72
N ASN A 51 -4.01 -11.13 -34.57
CA ASN A 51 -5.40 -11.64 -34.47
C ASN A 51 -6.44 -10.62 -33.96
N GLY A 52 -6.08 -9.37 -33.67
CA GLY A 52 -7.02 -8.37 -33.14
C GLY A 52 -7.28 -8.52 -31.63
N ASP A 53 -6.47 -9.28 -30.90
CA ASP A 53 -6.58 -9.46 -29.45
C ASP A 53 -6.20 -8.16 -28.71
N LYS A 54 -7.08 -7.69 -27.83
CA LYS A 54 -6.91 -6.50 -27.01
C LYS A 54 -6.23 -6.90 -25.68
N VAL A 55 -4.91 -6.93 -25.65
CA VAL A 55 -4.12 -7.26 -24.47
C VAL A 55 -3.41 -6.02 -23.93
N VAL A 56 -3.61 -5.68 -22.67
CA VAL A 56 -2.87 -4.60 -21.99
C VAL A 56 -1.59 -5.18 -21.37
N ARG A 57 -0.46 -4.54 -21.64
CA ARG A 57 0.86 -4.91 -21.12
C ARG A 57 1.25 -3.98 -19.99
N VAL A 58 1.40 -4.55 -18.79
CA VAL A 58 1.65 -3.81 -17.54
C VAL A 58 3.10 -4.04 -17.10
N ALA A 59 3.90 -2.99 -16.99
CA ALA A 59 5.20 -3.10 -16.32
C ALA A 59 5.00 -3.15 -14.81
N ALA A 60 5.69 -4.05 -14.14
CA ALA A 60 5.61 -4.24 -12.69
C ALA A 60 6.94 -4.73 -12.12
N VAL A 61 7.14 -4.56 -10.83
CA VAL A 61 8.23 -5.22 -10.09
C VAL A 61 7.81 -6.63 -9.76
N ASP A 62 8.73 -7.60 -9.82
CA ASP A 62 8.43 -8.99 -9.47
C ASP A 62 8.09 -9.11 -7.96
N PRO A 63 6.91 -9.61 -7.58
CA PRO A 63 6.59 -9.85 -6.18
C PRO A 63 7.48 -10.92 -5.53
N GLN A 64 8.04 -11.86 -6.29
CA GLN A 64 8.89 -12.99 -5.84
C GLN A 64 8.22 -13.88 -4.76
N VAL A 65 6.91 -13.86 -4.69
CA VAL A 65 6.08 -14.60 -3.73
C VAL A 65 4.82 -15.11 -4.43
N ALA A 66 4.04 -15.95 -3.76
CA ALA A 66 2.75 -16.38 -4.28
C ALA A 66 1.78 -15.19 -4.46
N LEU A 67 0.98 -15.22 -5.52
CA LEU A 67 -0.10 -14.28 -5.77
C LEU A 67 -1.30 -14.60 -4.85
N ASP A 68 -1.11 -14.39 -3.54
CA ASP A 68 -2.10 -14.69 -2.52
C ASP A 68 -2.14 -13.56 -1.48
N PRO A 69 -3.13 -12.66 -1.54
CA PRO A 69 -3.26 -11.54 -0.62
C PRO A 69 -3.39 -11.95 0.85
N GLN A 70 -3.93 -13.14 1.13
CA GLN A 70 -4.04 -13.64 2.51
C GLN A 70 -2.68 -14.01 3.13
N GLN A 71 -1.65 -14.24 2.30
CA GLN A 71 -0.29 -14.53 2.75
C GLN A 71 0.67 -13.34 2.59
N PHE A 72 0.51 -12.56 1.50
CA PHE A 72 1.46 -11.52 1.10
C PHE A 72 0.76 -10.20 0.84
N THR A 73 1.00 -9.22 1.71
CA THR A 73 0.36 -7.89 1.71
C THR A 73 1.09 -6.88 0.82
N TYR A 74 1.78 -7.34 -0.24
CA TYR A 74 2.46 -6.45 -1.16
C TYR A 74 1.48 -5.84 -2.17
N SER A 75 1.54 -4.54 -2.40
CA SER A 75 0.65 -3.85 -3.34
C SER A 75 0.67 -4.47 -4.74
N ILE A 76 1.83 -4.95 -5.20
CA ILE A 76 1.93 -5.61 -6.51
C ILE A 76 1.15 -6.94 -6.56
N VAL A 77 1.09 -7.69 -5.46
CA VAL A 77 0.25 -8.90 -5.39
C VAL A 77 -1.20 -8.50 -5.60
N MET A 78 -1.69 -7.49 -4.88
CA MET A 78 -3.07 -7.00 -4.99
C MET A 78 -3.36 -6.44 -6.40
N LYS A 79 -2.46 -5.65 -6.99
CA LYS A 79 -2.60 -5.11 -8.36
C LYS A 79 -2.84 -6.21 -9.41
N ILE A 80 -2.29 -7.41 -9.21
CA ILE A 80 -2.52 -8.56 -10.09
C ILE A 80 -3.81 -9.29 -9.70
N THR A 81 -3.97 -9.60 -8.41
CA THR A 81 -5.05 -10.47 -7.92
C THR A 81 -6.42 -9.82 -7.91
N ASP A 82 -6.52 -8.48 -7.82
CA ASP A 82 -7.79 -7.74 -7.92
C ASP A 82 -8.51 -7.94 -9.26
N ASN A 83 -7.81 -8.44 -10.27
CA ASN A 83 -8.38 -8.78 -11.56
C ASN A 83 -8.79 -10.27 -11.67
N ILE A 84 -8.35 -11.09 -10.70
CA ILE A 84 -8.54 -12.55 -10.65
C ILE A 84 -9.58 -12.92 -9.59
N THR A 85 -9.53 -12.26 -8.43
CA THR A 85 -10.33 -12.60 -7.25
C THR A 85 -11.21 -11.43 -6.84
N GLU A 86 -12.33 -11.69 -6.21
CA GLU A 86 -13.23 -10.67 -5.70
C GLU A 86 -13.59 -10.94 -4.23
N SER A 87 -13.90 -9.86 -3.52
CA SER A 87 -14.46 -9.88 -2.17
C SER A 87 -15.98 -9.68 -2.24
N LEU A 88 -16.69 -9.86 -1.13
CA LEU A 88 -18.15 -9.69 -1.08
C LEU A 88 -18.59 -8.28 -1.49
N LEU A 89 -17.77 -7.30 -1.16
CA LEU A 89 -17.99 -5.88 -1.38
C LEU A 89 -16.75 -5.26 -2.04
N THR A 90 -16.91 -4.10 -2.66
CA THR A 90 -15.80 -3.25 -3.10
C THR A 90 -16.05 -1.80 -2.72
N THR A 91 -14.99 -1.03 -2.50
CA THR A 91 -15.07 0.42 -2.29
C THR A 91 -14.96 1.12 -3.63
N THR A 92 -15.84 2.08 -3.89
CA THR A 92 -15.82 2.98 -5.06
C THR A 92 -15.80 4.42 -4.60
N SER A 93 -15.74 5.38 -5.53
CA SER A 93 -15.92 6.81 -5.22
C SER A 93 -17.25 7.13 -4.54
N ASP A 94 -18.27 6.30 -4.77
CA ASP A 94 -19.61 6.47 -4.21
C ASP A 94 -19.84 5.69 -2.90
N GLY A 95 -18.78 5.09 -2.35
CA GLY A 95 -18.79 4.29 -1.13
C GLY A 95 -18.74 2.78 -1.39
N LEU A 96 -19.16 2.00 -0.38
CA LEU A 96 -19.21 0.54 -0.44
C LEU A 96 -20.36 0.05 -1.33
N VAL A 97 -20.06 -0.85 -2.25
CA VAL A 97 -21.05 -1.47 -3.13
C VAL A 97 -20.92 -3.00 -3.14
N PRO A 98 -22.03 -3.74 -3.35
CA PRO A 98 -22.00 -5.19 -3.52
C PRO A 98 -21.18 -5.60 -4.73
N THR A 99 -20.36 -6.64 -4.59
CA THR A 99 -19.65 -7.30 -5.69
C THR A 99 -20.20 -8.70 -5.93
N LEU A 100 -20.17 -9.55 -4.91
CA LEU A 100 -20.67 -10.93 -4.96
C LEU A 100 -22.02 -11.09 -4.25
N LEU A 101 -22.60 -10.00 -3.75
CA LEU A 101 -23.86 -9.98 -3.04
C LEU A 101 -25.00 -9.47 -3.91
N ALA A 102 -26.20 -10.02 -3.70
CA ALA A 102 -27.44 -9.55 -4.36
C ALA A 102 -27.85 -8.14 -3.91
N ALA A 103 -27.53 -7.78 -2.66
CA ALA A 103 -27.74 -6.46 -2.07
C ALA A 103 -26.77 -6.23 -0.90
N MET A 104 -26.76 -5.02 -0.34
CA MET A 104 -26.08 -4.78 0.95
C MET A 104 -26.71 -5.66 2.04
N PRO A 105 -25.91 -6.18 3.00
CA PRO A 105 -26.42 -7.09 4.03
C PRO A 105 -27.44 -6.39 4.93
N THR A 106 -28.37 -7.15 5.45
CA THR A 106 -29.26 -6.69 6.52
C THR A 106 -28.53 -6.80 7.86
N ILE A 107 -28.61 -5.74 8.66
CA ILE A 107 -27.92 -5.65 9.95
C ILE A 107 -29.00 -5.68 11.05
N SER A 108 -28.77 -6.47 12.12
CA SER A 108 -29.65 -6.52 13.29
C SER A 108 -29.65 -5.21 14.06
N ASP A 109 -30.72 -4.96 14.85
CA ASP A 109 -30.88 -3.72 15.63
C ASP A 109 -29.75 -3.48 16.66
N ASP A 110 -29.06 -4.54 17.08
CA ASP A 110 -27.91 -4.47 17.99
C ASP A 110 -26.57 -4.29 17.26
N ASN A 111 -26.60 -4.19 15.93
CA ASN A 111 -25.43 -4.07 15.05
C ASN A 111 -24.39 -5.22 15.18
N MET A 112 -24.82 -6.41 15.63
CA MET A 112 -23.92 -7.54 15.82
C MET A 112 -24.12 -8.69 14.83
N THR A 113 -25.28 -8.79 14.17
CA THR A 113 -25.54 -9.86 13.20
C THR A 113 -25.78 -9.28 11.81
N TYR A 114 -25.01 -9.75 10.85
CA TYR A 114 -25.09 -9.37 9.46
C TYR A 114 -25.63 -10.56 8.65
N SER A 115 -26.71 -10.36 7.90
CA SER A 115 -27.31 -11.38 7.04
C SER A 115 -27.01 -11.06 5.58
N PHE A 116 -26.42 -12.01 4.87
CA PHE A 116 -25.93 -11.87 3.50
C PHE A 116 -26.68 -12.80 2.55
N GLU A 117 -26.85 -12.33 1.32
CA GLU A 117 -27.34 -13.11 0.19
C GLU A 117 -26.38 -12.96 -0.99
N LEU A 118 -25.81 -14.07 -1.46
CA LEU A 118 -24.93 -14.08 -2.63
C LEU A 118 -25.71 -13.88 -3.92
N LEU A 119 -25.09 -13.27 -4.93
CA LEU A 119 -25.58 -13.30 -6.31
C LEU A 119 -25.75 -14.76 -6.75
N PRO A 120 -26.87 -15.10 -7.40
CA PRO A 120 -27.06 -16.45 -7.93
C PRO A 120 -26.13 -16.72 -9.12
N ASP A 121 -25.75 -17.97 -9.30
CA ASP A 121 -25.04 -18.48 -10.47
C ASP A 121 -23.66 -17.85 -10.77
N VAL A 122 -23.04 -17.15 -9.83
CA VAL A 122 -21.67 -16.68 -9.98
C VAL A 122 -20.73 -17.87 -10.15
N LYS A 123 -19.89 -17.83 -11.19
CA LYS A 123 -18.92 -18.89 -11.48
C LYS A 123 -17.52 -18.49 -11.04
N PHE A 124 -16.81 -19.46 -10.49
CA PHE A 124 -15.35 -19.41 -10.42
C PHE A 124 -14.73 -19.73 -11.79
N HIS A 125 -13.46 -19.43 -11.96
CA HIS A 125 -12.72 -19.65 -13.21
C HIS A 125 -12.64 -21.13 -13.64
N ASP A 126 -12.82 -22.08 -12.72
CA ASP A 126 -12.89 -23.52 -12.99
C ASP A 126 -14.30 -24.00 -13.39
N GLY A 127 -15.28 -23.10 -13.41
CA GLY A 127 -16.66 -23.38 -13.76
C GLY A 127 -17.53 -23.83 -12.59
N THR A 128 -16.99 -24.02 -11.39
CA THR A 128 -17.78 -24.28 -10.18
C THR A 128 -18.58 -23.03 -9.78
N THR A 129 -19.68 -23.22 -9.08
CA THR A 129 -20.55 -22.12 -8.64
C THR A 129 -20.17 -21.70 -7.23
N LEU A 130 -20.05 -20.38 -7.02
CA LEU A 130 -19.83 -19.76 -5.71
C LEU A 130 -20.94 -20.14 -4.73
N LYS A 131 -20.57 -20.50 -3.50
CA LYS A 131 -21.46 -20.86 -2.42
C LYS A 131 -21.11 -20.13 -1.12
N ALA A 132 -22.07 -20.02 -0.20
CA ALA A 132 -21.85 -19.48 1.12
C ALA A 132 -20.81 -20.26 1.94
N SER A 133 -20.61 -21.56 1.68
CA SER A 133 -19.53 -22.35 2.26
C SER A 133 -18.14 -21.89 1.82
N ASP A 134 -17.97 -21.37 0.60
CA ASP A 134 -16.69 -20.84 0.12
C ASP A 134 -16.34 -19.53 0.84
N VAL A 135 -17.34 -18.73 1.22
CA VAL A 135 -17.16 -17.52 2.05
C VAL A 135 -16.63 -17.91 3.42
N LYS A 136 -17.29 -18.87 4.10
CA LYS A 136 -16.86 -19.37 5.41
C LYS A 136 -15.42 -19.90 5.32
N TYR A 137 -15.15 -20.76 4.35
CA TYR A 137 -13.81 -21.30 4.10
C TYR A 137 -12.74 -20.21 3.91
N SER A 138 -13.04 -19.21 3.09
CA SER A 138 -12.09 -18.13 2.78
C SER A 138 -11.71 -17.31 4.00
N TYR A 139 -12.67 -17.03 4.89
CA TYR A 139 -12.44 -16.29 6.12
C TYR A 139 -11.74 -17.14 7.19
N GLU A 140 -12.06 -18.43 7.29
CA GLU A 140 -11.33 -19.37 8.12
C GLU A 140 -9.88 -19.53 7.65
N ARG A 141 -9.66 -19.57 6.32
CA ARG A 141 -8.33 -19.59 5.73
C ARG A 141 -7.55 -18.31 6.05
N LEU A 142 -8.16 -17.12 5.95
CA LEU A 142 -7.53 -15.85 6.30
C LEU A 142 -7.01 -15.86 7.74
N ILE A 143 -7.78 -16.39 8.69
CA ILE A 143 -7.36 -16.52 10.10
C ILE A 143 -6.17 -17.49 10.21
N LYS A 144 -6.24 -18.66 9.55
CA LYS A 144 -5.16 -19.67 9.56
C LYS A 144 -3.85 -19.17 8.93
N MET A 145 -3.93 -18.27 7.94
CA MET A 145 -2.74 -17.63 7.32
C MET A 145 -2.07 -16.63 8.25
N ALA A 146 -2.74 -16.16 9.29
CA ALA A 146 -2.27 -15.31 10.39
C ALA A 146 -1.74 -13.91 10.00
N LYS A 147 -1.59 -13.59 8.69
CA LYS A 147 -0.97 -12.34 8.24
C LYS A 147 -1.88 -11.12 8.46
N MET A 148 -3.14 -11.25 8.06
CA MET A 148 -4.19 -10.24 8.21
C MET A 148 -5.38 -10.78 9.00
N ALA A 149 -5.14 -11.77 9.85
CA ALA A 149 -6.17 -12.45 10.64
C ALA A 149 -6.98 -11.50 11.52
N THR A 150 -6.34 -10.47 12.07
CA THR A 150 -6.96 -9.46 12.93
C THR A 150 -8.08 -8.66 12.27
N LEU A 151 -8.16 -8.66 10.94
CA LEU A 151 -9.30 -8.08 10.21
C LEU A 151 -10.64 -8.72 10.63
N LEU A 152 -10.62 -9.97 11.06
CA LEU A 152 -11.79 -10.73 11.50
C LEU A 152 -11.84 -10.92 13.02
N GLU A 153 -11.03 -10.20 13.81
CA GLU A 153 -10.93 -10.38 15.26
C GLU A 153 -12.26 -10.14 16.02
N ASN A 154 -13.16 -9.34 15.45
CA ASN A 154 -14.47 -9.06 16.02
C ASN A 154 -15.51 -10.13 15.68
N VAL A 155 -15.23 -11.11 14.82
CA VAL A 155 -16.13 -12.23 14.52
C VAL A 155 -16.11 -13.24 15.67
N VAL A 156 -17.29 -13.72 16.07
CA VAL A 156 -17.43 -14.74 17.12
C VAL A 156 -16.69 -16.01 16.71
N GLY A 157 -15.91 -16.58 17.62
CA GLY A 157 -15.08 -17.77 17.36
C GLY A 157 -13.68 -17.48 16.83
N TYR A 158 -13.35 -16.20 16.59
CA TYR A 158 -12.00 -15.83 16.14
C TYR A 158 -10.92 -16.21 17.16
N ASP A 159 -11.13 -15.94 18.44
CA ASP A 159 -10.10 -16.17 19.47
C ASP A 159 -9.73 -17.64 19.57
N GLU A 160 -10.74 -18.53 19.56
CA GLU A 160 -10.56 -19.97 19.61
C GLU A 160 -9.85 -20.49 18.35
N MET A 161 -10.23 -19.95 17.20
CA MET A 161 -9.65 -20.37 15.93
C MET A 161 -8.19 -19.85 15.77
N SER A 162 -7.93 -18.61 16.12
CA SER A 162 -6.61 -17.99 16.11
C SER A 162 -5.65 -18.69 17.10
N ALA A 163 -6.18 -19.16 18.24
CA ALA A 163 -5.44 -19.95 19.23
C ALA A 163 -5.24 -21.42 18.80
N GLY A 164 -5.86 -21.87 17.71
CA GLY A 164 -5.82 -23.26 17.25
C GLY A 164 -6.61 -24.24 18.15
N THR A 165 -7.59 -23.74 18.93
CA THR A 165 -8.46 -24.54 19.79
C THR A 165 -9.82 -24.86 19.14
N ALA A 166 -10.13 -24.25 18.01
CA ALA A 166 -11.25 -24.55 17.13
C ALA A 166 -10.79 -24.61 15.68
N ASP A 167 -11.43 -25.46 14.88
CA ASP A 167 -11.17 -25.63 13.45
C ASP A 167 -12.08 -24.75 12.59
N GLU A 168 -13.22 -24.28 13.15
CA GLU A 168 -14.24 -23.53 12.45
C GLU A 168 -14.50 -22.18 13.13
N LEU A 169 -14.87 -21.19 12.31
CA LEU A 169 -15.29 -19.85 12.76
C LEU A 169 -16.78 -19.88 13.10
N SER A 170 -17.10 -20.09 14.38
CA SER A 170 -18.47 -20.33 14.86
C SER A 170 -19.43 -19.16 14.62
N GLY A 171 -18.93 -17.95 14.44
CA GLY A 171 -19.73 -16.77 14.11
C GLY A 171 -20.24 -16.74 12.66
N ILE A 172 -19.83 -17.66 11.78
CA ILE A 172 -20.35 -17.76 10.42
C ILE A 172 -21.28 -18.97 10.33
N GLU A 173 -22.58 -18.71 10.15
CA GLU A 173 -23.59 -19.73 9.94
C GLU A 173 -24.04 -19.75 8.49
N VAL A 174 -23.80 -20.87 7.80
CA VAL A 174 -24.27 -21.11 6.44
C VAL A 174 -25.66 -21.72 6.51
N GLN A 175 -26.65 -21.04 5.95
CA GLN A 175 -28.06 -21.47 5.95
C GLN A 175 -28.41 -22.31 4.72
N ASP A 176 -27.89 -21.90 3.57
CA ASP A 176 -27.99 -22.62 2.30
C ASP A 176 -26.83 -22.21 1.36
N ASP A 177 -26.89 -22.58 0.08
CA ASP A 177 -25.82 -22.29 -0.89
C ASP A 177 -25.60 -20.78 -1.12
N THR A 178 -26.59 -19.92 -0.81
CA THR A 178 -26.54 -18.47 -1.08
C THR A 178 -26.72 -17.60 0.16
N HIS A 179 -27.25 -18.12 1.24
CA HIS A 179 -27.55 -17.35 2.44
C HIS A 179 -26.64 -17.76 3.59
N PHE A 180 -26.12 -16.77 4.29
CA PHE A 180 -25.30 -16.95 5.49
C PHE A 180 -25.40 -15.72 6.42
N THR A 181 -25.04 -15.92 7.68
CA THR A 181 -24.90 -14.82 8.65
C THR A 181 -23.51 -14.77 9.21
N ILE A 182 -23.08 -13.56 9.59
CA ILE A 182 -21.85 -13.33 10.37
C ILE A 182 -22.24 -12.62 11.66
N GLN A 183 -21.83 -13.20 12.79
CA GLN A 183 -22.04 -12.64 14.12
C GLN A 183 -20.76 -12.03 14.67
N LEU A 184 -20.83 -10.79 15.13
CA LEU A 184 -19.75 -10.07 15.79
C LEU A 184 -19.83 -10.20 17.31
N LYS A 185 -18.69 -10.05 17.99
CA LYS A 185 -18.57 -10.02 19.46
C LYS A 185 -19.12 -8.73 20.07
N LYS A 186 -19.07 -7.62 19.31
CA LYS A 186 -19.51 -6.28 19.67
C LYS A 186 -19.85 -5.50 18.40
N PRO A 187 -20.63 -4.40 18.47
CA PRO A 187 -20.83 -3.52 17.33
C PRO A 187 -19.48 -3.04 16.80
N TYR A 188 -19.30 -3.14 15.46
CA TYR A 188 -18.06 -2.76 14.78
C TYR A 188 -18.40 -2.15 13.42
N ALA A 189 -18.53 -0.82 13.39
CA ALA A 189 -18.94 -0.07 12.21
C ALA A 189 -18.03 -0.27 10.98
N PRO A 190 -16.69 -0.45 11.12
CA PRO A 190 -15.80 -0.70 9.99
C PRO A 190 -15.98 -2.05 9.29
N PHE A 191 -16.80 -2.97 9.84
CA PHE A 191 -16.86 -4.37 9.41
C PHE A 191 -17.08 -4.57 7.91
N LEU A 192 -18.00 -3.83 7.29
CA LEU A 192 -18.25 -3.96 5.85
C LEU A 192 -17.07 -3.41 5.01
N SER A 193 -16.40 -2.37 5.48
CA SER A 193 -15.17 -1.86 4.85
C SER A 193 -14.04 -2.89 4.92
N VAL A 194 -13.92 -3.61 6.03
CA VAL A 194 -12.98 -4.73 6.17
C VAL A 194 -13.27 -5.81 5.13
N LEU A 195 -14.55 -6.20 4.95
CA LEU A 195 -14.95 -7.22 3.99
C LEU A 195 -14.76 -6.82 2.52
N SER A 196 -14.50 -5.55 2.22
CA SER A 196 -14.21 -5.07 0.86
C SER A 196 -12.74 -5.17 0.47
N THR A 197 -11.85 -5.51 1.41
CA THR A 197 -10.41 -5.61 1.16
C THR A 197 -10.04 -6.82 0.31
N ALA A 198 -8.94 -6.74 -0.44
CA ALA A 198 -8.40 -7.88 -1.19
C ALA A 198 -8.05 -9.10 -0.29
N TYR A 199 -7.78 -8.86 0.99
CA TYR A 199 -7.52 -9.92 1.98
C TYR A 199 -8.75 -10.79 2.25
N CYS A 200 -9.96 -10.23 2.08
CA CYS A 200 -11.25 -10.91 2.22
C CYS A 200 -11.76 -11.50 0.91
N ALA A 201 -10.89 -11.73 -0.08
CA ALA A 201 -11.23 -12.39 -1.32
C ALA A 201 -11.79 -13.80 -1.10
N ILE A 202 -12.78 -14.19 -1.93
CA ILE A 202 -13.45 -15.48 -1.82
C ILE A 202 -12.80 -16.49 -2.78
N TYR A 203 -12.47 -17.66 -2.25
CA TYR A 203 -11.80 -18.75 -2.95
C TYR A 203 -12.64 -20.02 -2.95
N PRO A 204 -12.64 -20.79 -4.06
CA PRO A 204 -13.29 -22.09 -4.11
C PRO A 204 -12.54 -23.08 -3.22
N GLN A 205 -13.19 -23.60 -2.17
CA GLN A 205 -12.55 -24.46 -1.16
C GLN A 205 -11.81 -25.64 -1.79
N GLU A 206 -12.51 -26.45 -2.60
CA GLU A 206 -11.95 -27.67 -3.15
C GLU A 206 -10.70 -27.42 -4.00
N ALA A 207 -10.73 -26.38 -4.85
CA ALA A 207 -9.60 -26.05 -5.72
C ALA A 207 -8.41 -25.48 -4.92
N CYS A 208 -8.68 -24.63 -3.92
CA CYS A 208 -7.64 -24.06 -3.07
C CYS A 208 -6.94 -25.15 -2.25
N GLU A 209 -7.70 -26.07 -1.64
CA GLU A 209 -7.14 -27.21 -0.89
C GLU A 209 -6.36 -28.18 -1.79
N ALA A 210 -6.87 -28.48 -2.98
CA ALA A 210 -6.19 -29.34 -3.94
C ALA A 210 -4.87 -28.74 -4.45
N ALA A 211 -4.80 -27.42 -4.63
CA ALA A 211 -3.59 -26.72 -5.04
C ALA A 211 -2.52 -26.69 -3.92
N GLY A 212 -2.93 -26.59 -2.66
CA GLY A 212 -2.02 -26.54 -1.51
C GLY A 212 -0.93 -25.46 -1.69
N ASN A 213 0.34 -25.86 -1.64
CA ASN A 213 1.48 -24.93 -1.79
C ASN A 213 1.61 -24.32 -3.21
N ASN A 214 0.86 -24.82 -4.19
CA ASN A 214 0.83 -24.24 -5.53
C ASN A 214 -0.18 -23.10 -5.66
N TRP A 215 -1.00 -22.84 -4.62
CA TRP A 215 -1.95 -21.73 -4.62
C TRP A 215 -1.22 -20.38 -4.71
N GLY A 216 -1.61 -19.54 -5.67
CA GLY A 216 -0.93 -18.29 -5.97
C GLY A 216 0.39 -18.42 -6.74
N MET A 217 0.89 -19.65 -6.95
CA MET A 217 2.11 -19.90 -7.75
C MET A 217 1.77 -20.40 -9.16
N THR A 218 1.06 -21.48 -9.26
CA THR A 218 0.64 -22.07 -10.55
C THR A 218 -0.88 -22.16 -10.69
N THR A 219 -1.60 -21.99 -9.60
CA THR A 219 -3.05 -22.07 -9.54
C THR A 219 -3.57 -20.95 -8.66
N LEU A 220 -4.38 -20.07 -9.24
CA LEU A 220 -5.17 -19.09 -8.52
C LEU A 220 -6.52 -19.00 -9.23
N ILE A 221 -7.58 -19.33 -8.52
CA ILE A 221 -8.95 -19.38 -9.03
C ILE A 221 -9.79 -18.39 -8.23
N GLY A 222 -10.48 -17.51 -8.92
CA GLY A 222 -11.39 -16.53 -8.34
C GLY A 222 -12.63 -16.37 -9.21
N THR A 223 -13.38 -15.31 -8.95
CA THR A 223 -14.60 -14.94 -9.67
C THR A 223 -14.40 -13.74 -10.59
N GLY A 224 -13.18 -13.16 -10.61
CA GLY A 224 -12.87 -11.90 -11.28
C GLY A 224 -12.92 -11.97 -12.81
N ALA A 225 -12.77 -10.81 -13.43
CA ALA A 225 -12.91 -10.63 -14.87
C ALA A 225 -11.83 -11.34 -15.71
N PHE A 226 -10.70 -11.70 -15.09
CA PHE A 226 -9.58 -12.38 -15.75
C PHE A 226 -9.13 -13.60 -14.97
N LYS A 227 -8.66 -14.62 -15.69
CA LYS A 227 -8.11 -15.88 -15.17
C LYS A 227 -6.59 -15.87 -15.25
N LEU A 228 -5.93 -16.41 -14.24
CA LEU A 228 -4.49 -16.64 -14.28
C LEU A 228 -4.15 -17.77 -15.25
N ASP A 229 -3.44 -17.47 -16.34
CA ASP A 229 -2.92 -18.46 -17.27
C ASP A 229 -1.49 -18.90 -16.87
N SER A 230 -0.65 -17.95 -16.48
CA SER A 230 0.71 -18.24 -16.01
C SER A 230 1.22 -17.17 -15.04
N TYR A 231 2.04 -17.60 -14.08
CA TYR A 231 2.88 -16.75 -13.26
C TYR A 231 4.25 -17.39 -13.14
N GLN A 232 5.27 -16.62 -13.51
CA GLN A 232 6.66 -17.05 -13.42
C GLN A 232 7.51 -15.94 -12.82
N THR A 233 8.08 -16.19 -11.64
CA THR A 233 9.02 -15.28 -10.97
C THR A 233 10.17 -14.90 -11.90
N GLY A 234 10.53 -13.63 -11.94
CA GLY A 234 11.56 -13.07 -12.82
C GLY A 234 11.14 -12.88 -14.28
N VAL A 235 9.90 -13.26 -14.64
CA VAL A 235 9.42 -13.16 -16.02
C VAL A 235 8.15 -12.31 -16.11
N GLY A 236 7.05 -12.75 -15.48
CA GLY A 236 5.76 -12.06 -15.55
C GLY A 236 4.58 -12.91 -15.14
N ALA A 237 3.38 -12.36 -15.34
CA ALA A 237 2.12 -13.06 -15.19
C ALA A 237 1.21 -12.74 -16.39
N THR A 238 0.54 -13.75 -16.93
CA THR A 238 -0.43 -13.59 -18.01
C THR A 238 -1.81 -13.98 -17.54
N LEU A 239 -2.79 -13.14 -17.87
CA LEU A 239 -4.18 -13.35 -17.55
C LEU A 239 -5.00 -13.31 -18.84
N SER A 240 -5.96 -14.23 -18.98
CA SER A 240 -6.96 -14.21 -20.07
C SER A 240 -8.33 -13.81 -19.55
N ARG A 241 -9.15 -13.21 -20.38
CA ARG A 241 -10.52 -12.86 -20.07
C ARG A 241 -11.33 -14.07 -19.61
N PHE A 242 -12.18 -13.87 -18.63
CA PHE A 242 -13.17 -14.85 -18.20
C PHE A 242 -14.53 -14.54 -18.87
N ASP A 243 -14.90 -15.35 -19.84
CA ASP A 243 -16.11 -15.09 -20.65
C ASP A 243 -17.43 -15.26 -19.87
N ASP A 244 -17.42 -16.06 -18.78
CA ASP A 244 -18.55 -16.25 -17.87
C ASP A 244 -18.55 -15.28 -16.68
N TYR A 245 -17.82 -14.15 -16.78
CA TYR A 245 -17.75 -13.16 -15.70
C TYR A 245 -19.14 -12.58 -15.38
N HIS A 246 -19.52 -12.65 -14.11
CA HIS A 246 -20.84 -12.20 -13.64
C HIS A 246 -21.09 -10.69 -13.81
N GLY A 247 -20.04 -9.88 -13.83
CA GLY A 247 -20.09 -8.43 -14.02
C GLY A 247 -20.34 -8.00 -15.48
N GLY A 248 -20.48 -8.94 -16.41
CA GLY A 248 -20.80 -8.68 -17.82
C GLY A 248 -19.60 -8.77 -18.76
N ALA A 249 -19.78 -8.27 -19.97
CA ALA A 249 -18.78 -8.40 -21.03
C ALA A 249 -17.55 -7.52 -20.78
N VAL A 250 -16.36 -8.13 -20.84
CA VAL A 250 -15.06 -7.46 -20.74
C VAL A 250 -14.49 -7.26 -22.14
N ALA A 251 -14.06 -6.03 -22.48
CA ALA A 251 -13.56 -5.70 -23.81
C ALA A 251 -12.14 -6.25 -24.08
N LEU A 252 -11.29 -6.25 -23.05
CA LEU A 252 -9.93 -6.79 -23.17
C LEU A 252 -9.93 -8.31 -23.31
N SER A 253 -8.99 -8.83 -24.09
CA SER A 253 -8.73 -10.27 -24.22
C SER A 253 -7.86 -10.81 -23.09
N GLY A 254 -7.06 -9.96 -22.46
CA GLY A 254 -6.17 -10.35 -21.38
C GLY A 254 -5.26 -9.24 -20.88
N LEU A 255 -4.45 -9.58 -19.88
CA LEU A 255 -3.43 -8.73 -19.28
C LEU A 255 -2.07 -9.46 -19.30
N ASP A 256 -1.00 -8.75 -19.63
CA ASP A 256 0.37 -9.27 -19.65
C ASP A 256 1.25 -8.42 -18.73
N TYR A 257 1.47 -8.91 -17.50
CA TYR A 257 2.36 -8.27 -16.53
C TYR A 257 3.80 -8.67 -16.83
N LYS A 258 4.66 -7.69 -17.16
CA LYS A 258 6.09 -7.86 -17.39
C LYS A 258 6.89 -7.41 -16.19
N PHE A 259 7.65 -8.33 -15.60
CA PHE A 259 8.47 -7.99 -14.45
C PHE A 259 9.77 -7.33 -14.86
N ILE A 260 9.92 -6.06 -14.52
CA ILE A 260 11.06 -5.21 -14.81
C ILE A 260 11.42 -4.45 -13.54
N GLU A 261 12.57 -4.78 -12.94
CA GLU A 261 12.95 -4.25 -11.62
C GLU A 261 13.31 -2.75 -11.62
N ASP A 262 13.94 -2.27 -12.68
CA ASP A 262 14.40 -0.89 -12.78
C ASP A 262 13.32 0.02 -13.39
N VAL A 263 12.89 1.01 -12.62
CA VAL A 263 11.80 1.93 -13.01
C VAL A 263 12.12 2.78 -14.24
N ASN A 264 13.40 3.12 -14.49
CA ASN A 264 13.77 3.84 -15.71
C ASN A 264 13.67 2.93 -16.93
N THR A 265 14.01 1.65 -16.76
CA THR A 265 13.83 0.63 -17.81
C THR A 265 12.35 0.43 -18.11
N GLN A 266 11.47 0.42 -17.10
CA GLN A 266 10.02 0.36 -17.31
C GLN A 266 9.53 1.53 -18.19
N VAL A 267 9.95 2.77 -17.90
CA VAL A 267 9.57 3.94 -18.71
C VAL A 267 10.16 3.87 -20.12
N LEU A 268 11.38 3.38 -20.28
CA LEU A 268 11.96 3.17 -21.62
C LEU A 268 11.18 2.12 -22.44
N GLU A 269 10.70 1.06 -21.82
CA GLU A 269 9.85 0.06 -22.48
C GLU A 269 8.48 0.62 -22.84
N TYR A 270 7.92 1.52 -22.00
CA TYR A 270 6.72 2.28 -22.33
C TYR A 270 6.92 3.16 -23.57
N GLN A 271 8.00 3.94 -23.60
CA GLN A 271 8.33 4.81 -24.75
C GLN A 271 8.54 4.04 -26.05
N LYS A 272 9.02 2.78 -25.99
CA LYS A 272 9.14 1.89 -27.15
C LYS A 272 7.83 1.23 -27.55
N GLY A 273 6.76 1.39 -26.77
CA GLY A 273 5.48 0.73 -26.99
C GLY A 273 5.48 -0.77 -26.62
N ASN A 274 6.41 -1.23 -25.78
CA ASN A 274 6.50 -2.62 -25.32
C ASN A 274 5.62 -2.89 -24.07
N VAL A 275 5.24 -1.85 -23.34
CA VAL A 275 4.27 -1.85 -22.25
C VAL A 275 3.32 -0.67 -22.38
N ASP A 276 2.14 -0.78 -21.80
CA ASP A 276 1.04 0.18 -21.91
C ASP A 276 0.76 0.91 -20.59
N TYR A 277 1.27 0.40 -19.49
CA TYR A 277 1.17 0.98 -18.15
C TYR A 277 2.51 0.88 -17.41
N VAL A 278 2.88 1.96 -16.71
CA VAL A 278 4.07 2.05 -15.84
C VAL A 278 3.79 2.93 -14.64
N ASP A 279 4.12 2.47 -13.42
CA ASP A 279 4.20 3.35 -12.25
C ASP A 279 5.39 4.31 -12.39
N VAL A 280 5.19 5.59 -12.07
CA VAL A 280 6.24 6.62 -12.09
C VAL A 280 6.67 6.93 -10.67
N ASP A 281 7.92 6.60 -10.33
CA ASP A 281 8.48 6.93 -9.02
C ASP A 281 8.63 8.47 -8.86
N PRO A 282 8.30 9.05 -7.70
CA PRO A 282 8.43 10.50 -7.46
C PRO A 282 9.83 11.06 -7.75
N SER A 283 10.89 10.27 -7.59
CA SER A 283 12.27 10.70 -7.85
C SER A 283 12.56 10.97 -9.33
N ILE A 284 11.85 10.30 -10.24
CA ILE A 284 11.99 10.45 -11.69
C ILE A 284 10.88 11.34 -12.29
N TYR A 285 9.85 11.66 -11.52
CA TYR A 285 8.72 12.49 -11.96
C TYR A 285 9.16 13.80 -12.64
N PRO A 286 10.12 14.62 -12.11
CA PRO A 286 10.50 15.89 -12.75
C PRO A 286 11.07 15.72 -14.16
N VAL A 287 11.72 14.59 -14.43
CA VAL A 287 12.29 14.29 -15.74
C VAL A 287 11.19 14.00 -16.75
N TYR A 288 10.22 13.18 -16.38
CA TYR A 288 9.19 12.71 -17.31
C TYR A 288 7.99 13.63 -17.40
N SER A 289 7.65 14.38 -16.36
CA SER A 289 6.59 15.40 -16.39
C SER A 289 6.94 16.61 -17.29
N SER A 290 8.22 16.87 -17.51
CA SER A 290 8.68 17.91 -18.44
C SER A 290 8.85 17.40 -19.89
N ASN A 291 8.76 16.09 -20.13
CA ASN A 291 8.88 15.50 -21.46
C ASN A 291 7.57 15.75 -22.25
N PRO A 292 7.62 16.50 -23.39
CA PRO A 292 6.43 16.81 -24.17
C PRO A 292 5.70 15.58 -24.72
N ASP A 293 6.40 14.45 -24.91
CA ASP A 293 5.84 13.21 -25.46
C ASP A 293 5.12 12.38 -24.40
N LEU A 294 5.37 12.62 -23.10
CA LEU A 294 4.85 11.80 -22.00
C LEU A 294 3.92 12.56 -21.06
N LYS A 295 4.05 13.88 -20.94
CA LYS A 295 3.33 14.68 -19.93
C LYS A 295 1.80 14.54 -20.02
N ASP A 296 1.25 14.39 -21.23
CA ASP A 296 -0.19 14.28 -21.47
C ASP A 296 -0.70 12.83 -21.30
N GLN A 297 0.21 11.89 -21.08
CA GLN A 297 -0.06 10.47 -20.80
C GLN A 297 0.15 10.14 -19.32
N MET A 298 0.61 11.12 -18.54
CA MET A 298 0.88 10.97 -17.11
C MET A 298 -0.36 11.32 -16.31
N HIS A 299 -0.77 10.40 -15.46
CA HIS A 299 -1.93 10.54 -14.58
C HIS A 299 -1.47 10.52 -13.13
N GLY A 300 -2.10 11.34 -12.29
CA GLY A 300 -1.84 11.38 -10.84
C GLY A 300 -3.05 10.91 -10.05
N PHE A 301 -2.81 10.25 -8.93
CA PHE A 301 -3.83 9.97 -7.93
C PHE A 301 -3.26 10.16 -6.52
N GLN A 302 -4.11 10.48 -5.56
CA GLN A 302 -3.72 10.60 -4.16
C GLN A 302 -4.12 9.32 -3.42
N PRO A 303 -3.16 8.55 -2.91
CA PRO A 303 -3.45 7.43 -2.03
C PRO A 303 -4.08 7.90 -0.72
N THR A 304 -4.94 7.08 -0.15
CA THR A 304 -5.54 7.33 1.15
C THR A 304 -4.54 7.05 2.27
N GLY A 305 -3.69 8.01 2.55
CA GLY A 305 -2.64 7.89 3.55
C GLY A 305 -1.91 9.19 3.80
N CYS A 306 -1.06 9.21 4.83
CA CYS A 306 -0.28 10.37 5.23
C CYS A 306 1.14 9.97 5.61
N TYR A 307 2.11 10.75 5.16
CA TYR A 307 3.47 10.73 5.72
C TYR A 307 3.52 11.57 6.98
N SER A 308 4.16 11.08 8.01
CA SER A 308 4.23 11.71 9.32
C SER A 308 5.59 11.59 9.98
N LEU A 309 5.86 12.51 10.88
CA LEU A 309 6.92 12.43 11.85
C LEU A 309 6.32 11.96 13.19
N THR A 310 6.70 10.78 13.61
CA THR A 310 6.25 10.20 14.89
C THR A 310 7.33 10.40 15.93
N VAL A 311 6.97 10.94 17.10
CA VAL A 311 7.87 11.23 18.20
C VAL A 311 7.65 10.25 19.34
N ASN A 312 8.71 9.67 19.86
CA ASN A 312 8.66 8.74 20.98
C ASN A 312 8.35 9.49 22.29
N SER A 313 7.16 9.26 22.84
CA SER A 313 6.68 9.92 24.05
C SER A 313 7.37 9.44 25.34
N LYS A 314 8.16 8.36 25.29
CA LYS A 314 9.03 7.98 26.40
C LYS A 314 10.31 8.81 26.46
N THR A 315 10.79 9.27 25.29
CA THR A 315 11.99 10.12 25.20
C THR A 315 11.63 11.59 25.36
N TYR A 316 10.50 12.00 24.75
CA TYR A 316 9.99 13.38 24.78
C TYR A 316 8.57 13.36 25.35
N ASP A 317 8.45 13.29 26.68
CA ASP A 317 7.19 13.14 27.42
C ASP A 317 6.36 14.43 27.51
N ASP A 318 7.00 15.60 27.42
CA ASP A 318 6.32 16.90 27.43
C ASP A 318 5.73 17.23 26.04
N PRO A 319 4.38 17.42 25.91
CA PRO A 319 3.76 17.82 24.66
C PRO A 319 4.34 19.11 24.06
N LYS A 320 4.81 20.06 24.85
CA LYS A 320 5.45 21.29 24.37
C LYS A 320 6.73 21.02 23.59
N VAL A 321 7.51 20.00 23.97
CA VAL A 321 8.70 19.60 23.22
C VAL A 321 8.29 19.01 21.87
N ARG A 322 7.25 18.18 21.85
CA ARG A 322 6.73 17.58 20.60
C ARG A 322 6.11 18.63 19.68
N GLU A 323 5.38 19.61 20.24
CA GLU A 323 4.88 20.77 19.49
C GLU A 323 6.04 21.58 18.89
N ALA A 324 7.08 21.87 19.66
CA ALA A 324 8.26 22.57 19.18
C ALA A 324 8.96 21.83 18.01
N ILE A 325 9.05 20.50 18.09
CA ILE A 325 9.54 19.68 17.00
C ILE A 325 8.63 19.85 15.75
N ALA A 326 7.31 19.80 15.92
CA ALA A 326 6.35 19.95 14.83
C ALA A 326 6.41 21.34 14.16
N LEU A 327 6.54 22.42 14.95
CA LEU A 327 6.68 23.80 14.47
C LEU A 327 8.04 24.09 13.82
N SER A 328 9.04 23.24 14.01
CA SER A 328 10.37 23.40 13.41
C SER A 328 10.49 22.81 12.00
N ILE A 329 9.37 22.30 11.40
CA ILE A 329 9.34 21.65 10.10
C ILE A 329 8.63 22.53 9.07
N ASP A 330 9.35 23.03 8.07
CA ASP A 330 8.80 23.71 6.90
C ASP A 330 8.31 22.70 5.87
N ARG A 331 7.05 22.27 6.04
CA ARG A 331 6.37 21.29 5.18
C ARG A 331 6.22 21.79 3.75
N LYS A 332 5.99 23.10 3.60
CA LYS A 332 5.81 23.71 2.30
C LYS A 332 7.08 23.66 1.47
N ALA A 333 8.21 24.01 2.08
CA ALA A 333 9.50 23.88 1.44
C ALA A 333 9.85 22.39 1.12
N ILE A 334 9.44 21.43 1.97
CA ILE A 334 9.59 19.99 1.69
C ILE A 334 8.76 19.61 0.45
N CYS A 335 7.48 19.94 0.40
CA CYS A 335 6.60 19.62 -0.72
C CYS A 335 7.09 20.24 -2.05
N GLU A 336 7.48 21.51 -2.02
CA GLU A 336 7.90 22.25 -3.22
C GLU A 336 9.30 21.87 -3.69
N SER A 337 10.29 21.83 -2.78
CA SER A 337 11.71 21.74 -3.15
C SER A 337 12.28 20.34 -3.09
N ILE A 338 11.80 19.48 -2.18
CA ILE A 338 12.30 18.11 -2.02
C ILE A 338 11.42 17.13 -2.81
N LEU A 339 10.09 17.32 -2.74
CA LEU A 339 9.11 16.45 -3.41
C LEU A 339 8.64 17.02 -4.76
N HIS A 340 9.27 18.10 -5.23
CA HIS A 340 9.05 18.67 -6.58
C HIS A 340 7.58 18.97 -6.92
N GLY A 341 6.76 19.32 -5.91
CA GLY A 341 5.33 19.59 -6.09
C GLY A 341 4.47 18.34 -6.27
N THR A 342 5.02 17.13 -6.01
CA THR A 342 4.26 15.87 -6.03
C THR A 342 3.57 15.54 -4.71
N ALA A 343 3.48 16.51 -3.80
CA ALA A 343 2.85 16.34 -2.50
C ALA A 343 2.16 17.61 -2.04
N THR A 344 1.19 17.47 -1.17
CA THR A 344 0.45 18.59 -0.54
C THR A 344 0.66 18.59 0.96
N VAL A 345 0.64 19.79 1.56
CA VAL A 345 0.66 19.94 3.02
C VAL A 345 -0.73 19.57 3.56
N PRO A 346 -0.82 18.62 4.50
CA PRO A 346 -2.10 18.20 5.05
C PRO A 346 -2.64 19.18 6.09
N THR A 347 -3.96 19.30 6.20
CA THR A 347 -4.65 19.96 7.32
C THR A 347 -5.00 18.95 8.41
N SER A 348 -5.20 17.69 8.01
CA SER A 348 -5.64 16.56 8.83
C SER A 348 -4.72 15.36 8.62
N TYR A 349 -4.52 14.54 9.65
CA TYR A 349 -3.84 13.24 9.55
C TYR A 349 -4.73 12.20 8.86
N ILE A 350 -6.06 12.30 9.10
CA ILE A 350 -7.05 11.49 8.39
C ILE A 350 -7.16 12.05 6.95
N PRO A 351 -6.91 11.24 5.92
CA PRO A 351 -6.93 11.70 4.54
C PRO A 351 -8.32 12.14 4.06
N ALA A 352 -8.36 13.01 3.04
CA ALA A 352 -9.61 13.39 2.39
C ALA A 352 -10.37 12.15 1.85
N GLY A 353 -11.69 12.19 1.97
CA GLY A 353 -12.58 11.08 1.59
C GLY A 353 -12.79 10.02 2.68
N ILE A 354 -12.11 10.13 3.81
CA ILE A 354 -12.33 9.28 5.00
C ILE A 354 -13.11 10.06 6.05
N ILE A 355 -14.08 9.41 6.70
CA ILE A 355 -14.83 9.97 7.85
C ILE A 355 -13.83 10.50 8.89
N GLY A 356 -14.09 11.66 9.47
CA GLY A 356 -13.18 12.28 10.44
C GLY A 356 -12.16 13.25 9.82
N HIS A 357 -11.99 13.26 8.47
CA HIS A 357 -11.22 14.32 7.82
C HIS A 357 -11.78 15.70 8.13
N ASP A 358 -10.89 16.68 8.38
CA ASP A 358 -11.30 18.04 8.73
C ASP A 358 -10.56 19.09 7.91
N ASP A 359 -11.22 19.54 6.84
CA ASP A 359 -10.74 20.64 5.97
C ASP A 359 -10.77 22.01 6.66
N SER A 360 -11.48 22.15 7.79
CA SER A 360 -11.58 23.43 8.50
C SER A 360 -10.36 23.75 9.35
N LEU A 361 -9.49 22.77 9.59
CA LEU A 361 -8.27 22.96 10.36
C LEU A 361 -7.24 23.76 9.56
N PRO A 362 -6.46 24.65 10.21
CA PRO A 362 -5.34 25.32 9.56
C PRO A 362 -4.25 24.30 9.21
N GLU A 363 -3.47 24.58 8.15
CA GLU A 363 -2.23 23.86 7.89
C GLU A 363 -1.31 23.86 9.12
N PHE A 364 -0.46 22.85 9.23
CA PHE A 364 0.57 22.81 10.28
C PHE A 364 1.63 23.87 10.00
N GLU A 365 1.75 24.85 10.89
CA GLU A 365 2.62 26.00 10.72
C GLU A 365 4.11 25.63 10.87
N TYR A 366 4.96 26.46 10.23
CA TYR A 366 6.40 26.53 10.49
C TYR A 366 6.68 27.81 11.27
N ASP A 367 6.95 27.69 12.57
CA ASP A 367 7.28 28.82 13.45
C ASP A 367 8.46 28.44 14.39
N PRO A 368 9.71 28.61 13.93
CA PRO A 368 10.87 28.27 14.72
C PRO A 368 11.06 29.15 15.97
N GLU A 369 10.51 30.37 15.98
CA GLU A 369 10.60 31.26 17.16
C GLU A 369 9.65 30.79 18.26
N GLN A 370 8.42 30.40 17.91
CA GLN A 370 7.50 29.78 18.85
C GLN A 370 8.06 28.43 19.34
N ALA A 371 8.60 27.59 18.45
CA ALA A 371 9.27 26.34 18.82
C ALA A 371 10.35 26.56 19.87
N LYS A 372 11.20 27.55 19.68
CA LYS A 372 12.25 27.93 20.65
C LYS A 372 11.67 28.38 22.00
N SER A 373 10.56 29.14 21.98
CA SER A 373 9.88 29.56 23.21
C SER A 373 9.33 28.38 23.98
N LEU A 374 8.66 27.44 23.29
CA LEU A 374 8.12 26.21 23.89
C LEU A 374 9.22 25.34 24.50
N LEU A 375 10.37 25.20 23.82
CA LEU A 375 11.51 24.48 24.36
C LEU A 375 12.04 25.14 25.65
N ALA A 376 12.10 26.48 25.66
CA ALA A 376 12.55 27.19 26.86
C ALA A 376 11.56 27.02 28.04
N GLU A 377 10.24 27.04 27.76
CA GLU A 377 9.20 26.77 28.76
C GLU A 377 9.26 25.34 29.30
N ALA A 378 9.58 24.36 28.42
CA ALA A 378 9.77 22.95 28.78
C ALA A 378 11.10 22.66 29.50
N GLY A 379 11.91 23.70 29.77
CA GLY A 379 13.20 23.56 30.50
C GLY A 379 14.42 23.38 29.61
N TYR A 380 14.32 23.61 28.32
CA TYR A 380 15.39 23.49 27.32
C TYR A 380 15.75 24.85 26.68
N PRO A 381 16.18 25.88 27.45
CA PRO A 381 16.45 27.21 26.90
C PRO A 381 17.64 27.26 25.93
N ASN A 382 18.48 26.22 25.92
CA ASN A 382 19.60 26.08 24.99
C ASN A 382 19.31 25.15 23.81
N GLY A 383 18.03 24.70 23.65
CA GLY A 383 17.62 23.76 22.62
C GLY A 383 17.80 22.30 23.03
N ILE A 384 17.57 21.39 22.08
CA ILE A 384 17.65 19.94 22.29
C ILE A 384 18.45 19.27 21.15
N ASP A 385 19.01 18.10 21.46
CA ASP A 385 19.45 17.14 20.44
C ASP A 385 18.30 16.19 20.09
N LEU A 386 18.04 15.96 18.81
CA LEU A 386 16.98 15.11 18.30
C LEU A 386 17.54 14.12 17.29
N ARG A 387 17.47 12.84 17.59
CA ARG A 387 17.81 11.79 16.62
C ARG A 387 16.58 11.44 15.77
N VAL A 388 16.72 11.64 14.45
CA VAL A 388 15.70 11.29 13.46
C VAL A 388 16.17 10.05 12.70
N THR A 389 15.52 8.92 12.96
CA THR A 389 15.82 7.66 12.31
C THR A 389 15.00 7.51 11.04
N VAL A 390 15.62 7.10 9.95
CA VAL A 390 14.96 6.87 8.65
C VAL A 390 15.35 5.52 8.05
N ASN A 391 14.37 4.87 7.43
CA ASN A 391 14.58 3.64 6.69
C ASN A 391 15.14 3.94 5.30
N THR A 392 16.33 3.44 4.98
CA THR A 392 17.04 3.67 3.70
C THR A 392 16.34 3.05 2.48
N LYS A 393 15.37 2.15 2.68
CA LYS A 393 14.49 1.69 1.59
C LYS A 393 13.77 2.86 0.92
N TYR A 394 13.44 3.90 1.68
CA TYR A 394 12.70 5.07 1.22
C TYR A 394 13.64 6.28 1.11
N GLN A 395 14.28 6.45 -0.04
CA GLN A 395 15.27 7.52 -0.25
C GLN A 395 14.70 8.94 -0.05
N GLY A 396 13.44 9.15 -0.38
CA GLY A 396 12.73 10.41 -0.10
C GLY A 396 12.76 10.79 1.38
N ASN A 397 12.62 9.82 2.30
CA ASN A 397 12.67 10.08 3.74
C ASN A 397 14.05 10.57 4.21
N VAL A 398 15.13 10.09 3.57
CA VAL A 398 16.50 10.56 3.86
C VAL A 398 16.66 12.02 3.44
N ALA A 399 16.14 12.40 2.26
CA ALA A 399 16.19 13.79 1.79
C ALA A 399 15.36 14.72 2.69
N ILE A 400 14.16 14.29 3.11
CA ILE A 400 13.29 15.04 4.02
C ILE A 400 13.96 15.23 5.39
N ALA A 401 14.53 14.18 5.99
CA ALA A 401 15.24 14.27 7.27
C ALA A 401 16.44 15.22 7.19
N THR A 402 17.15 15.22 6.05
CA THR A 402 18.27 16.13 5.80
C THR A 402 17.81 17.60 5.68
N ALA A 403 16.67 17.84 5.03
CA ALA A 403 16.06 19.16 4.96
C ALA A 403 15.60 19.62 6.35
N PHE A 404 14.92 18.76 7.09
CA PHE A 404 14.50 19.01 8.47
C PHE A 404 15.68 19.34 9.39
N GLN A 405 16.81 18.64 9.26
CA GLN A 405 18.05 18.94 10.00
C GLN A 405 18.51 20.39 9.82
N GLN A 406 18.30 21.00 8.66
CA GLN A 406 18.68 22.39 8.42
C GLN A 406 17.62 23.37 8.96
N GLN A 407 16.34 23.04 8.77
CA GLN A 407 15.20 23.88 9.21
C GLN A 407 15.15 24.00 10.73
N ALA A 408 15.31 22.89 11.45
CA ALA A 408 15.18 22.79 12.90
C ALA A 408 16.25 23.59 13.68
N LYS A 409 17.37 23.95 13.04
CA LYS A 409 18.42 24.77 13.66
C LYS A 409 17.92 26.14 14.11
N ALA A 410 16.96 26.72 13.37
CA ALA A 410 16.37 28.00 13.72
C ALA A 410 15.61 27.95 15.07
N ALA A 411 15.02 26.79 15.39
CA ALA A 411 14.35 26.53 16.65
C ALA A 411 15.31 26.11 17.79
N GLY A 412 16.61 25.97 17.52
CA GLY A 412 17.57 25.45 18.49
C GLY A 412 17.54 23.92 18.61
N ILE A 413 16.99 23.22 17.65
CA ILE A 413 16.97 21.75 17.62
C ILE A 413 18.13 21.26 16.74
N ASN A 414 19.03 20.49 17.35
CA ASN A 414 20.15 19.87 16.67
C ASN A 414 19.76 18.46 16.22
N VAL A 415 19.39 18.31 14.96
CA VAL A 415 18.94 17.02 14.41
C VAL A 415 20.14 16.18 13.97
N GLU A 416 20.22 14.94 14.47
CA GLU A 416 21.08 13.89 13.97
C GLU A 416 20.27 12.91 13.12
N VAL A 417 20.63 12.73 11.84
CA VAL A 417 19.93 11.80 10.93
C VAL A 417 20.60 10.43 11.00
N GLU A 418 19.87 9.44 11.53
CA GLU A 418 20.28 8.05 11.60
C GLU A 418 19.62 7.24 10.48
N GLN A 419 20.43 6.64 9.62
CA GLN A 419 19.99 5.84 8.49
C GLN A 419 20.13 4.35 8.80
N VAL A 420 19.05 3.59 8.70
CA VAL A 420 19.01 2.15 8.98
C VAL A 420 18.32 1.38 7.87
N ASP A 421 18.61 0.09 7.74
CA ASP A 421 17.88 -0.80 6.84
C ASP A 421 16.48 -1.18 7.39
N SER A 422 15.66 -1.84 6.58
CA SER A 422 14.28 -2.19 6.94
C SER A 422 14.19 -3.15 8.13
N ALA A 423 15.16 -4.05 8.32
CA ALA A 423 15.14 -4.99 9.45
C ALA A 423 15.47 -4.27 10.76
N ALA A 424 16.53 -3.47 10.75
CA ALA A 424 16.92 -2.63 11.90
C ALA A 424 15.81 -1.62 12.24
N TRP A 425 15.19 -0.98 11.23
CA TRP A 425 14.05 -0.09 11.43
C TRP A 425 12.90 -0.77 12.18
N SER A 426 12.49 -1.96 11.72
CA SER A 426 11.40 -2.72 12.33
C SER A 426 11.70 -3.09 13.79
N ASP A 427 12.91 -3.57 14.04
CA ASP A 427 13.35 -3.93 15.39
C ASP A 427 13.42 -2.71 16.33
N MET A 428 14.01 -1.60 15.86
CA MET A 428 14.10 -0.36 16.64
C MET A 428 12.72 0.20 16.98
N LYS A 429 11.78 0.22 16.01
CA LYS A 429 10.39 0.65 16.26
C LYS A 429 9.74 -0.17 17.37
N LYS A 430 9.85 -1.48 17.29
CA LYS A 430 9.25 -2.41 18.26
C LYS A 430 9.82 -2.23 19.67
N ASN A 431 11.13 -1.95 19.78
CA ASN A 431 11.84 -1.90 21.06
C ASN A 431 11.99 -0.48 21.61
N GLY A 432 11.41 0.54 20.97
CA GLY A 432 11.50 1.94 21.42
C GLY A 432 12.86 2.59 21.15
N GLY A 433 13.63 2.05 20.21
CA GLY A 433 14.93 2.60 19.81
C GLY A 433 14.85 3.77 18.83
N VAL A 434 13.67 4.10 18.32
CA VAL A 434 13.43 5.27 17.47
C VAL A 434 12.95 6.41 18.34
N ASP A 435 13.75 7.48 18.46
CA ASP A 435 13.37 8.68 19.23
C ASP A 435 12.40 9.55 18.43
N CYS A 436 12.69 9.71 17.13
CA CYS A 436 11.84 10.38 16.18
C CYS A 436 11.99 9.69 14.82
N GLY A 437 10.90 9.43 14.11
CA GLY A 437 10.95 8.68 12.86
C GLY A 437 10.01 9.21 11.78
N ILE A 438 10.46 9.20 10.53
CA ILE A 438 9.63 9.50 9.37
C ILE A 438 9.06 8.19 8.85
N SER A 439 7.75 8.10 8.78
CA SER A 439 7.02 6.96 8.23
C SER A 439 5.75 7.40 7.53
N ASN A 440 5.12 6.48 6.83
CA ASN A 440 3.82 6.68 6.24
C ASN A 440 2.86 5.59 6.73
N TRP A 441 1.59 5.90 6.68
CA TRP A 441 0.53 4.94 6.84
C TRP A 441 -0.51 5.17 5.75
N TYR A 442 -0.95 4.10 5.13
CA TYR A 442 -2.08 4.06 4.21
C TYR A 442 -3.17 3.21 4.85
N VAL A 443 -4.43 3.59 4.64
CA VAL A 443 -5.54 2.79 5.15
C VAL A 443 -5.56 1.41 4.48
N ASP A 444 -5.79 0.37 5.26
CA ASP A 444 -6.03 -0.98 4.74
C ASP A 444 -7.46 -1.11 4.20
N TYR A 445 -8.39 -0.33 4.74
CA TYR A 445 -9.79 -0.23 4.34
C TYR A 445 -10.31 1.19 4.60
N SER A 446 -11.36 1.59 3.88
CA SER A 446 -11.90 2.96 3.90
C SER A 446 -12.66 3.26 5.18
N ASP A 447 -11.91 3.44 6.28
CA ASP A 447 -12.42 3.81 7.60
C ASP A 447 -11.35 4.55 8.42
N PRO A 448 -11.71 5.57 9.23
CA PRO A 448 -10.75 6.30 10.06
C PRO A 448 -10.06 5.42 11.11
N GLU A 449 -10.70 4.36 11.56
CA GLU A 449 -10.10 3.40 12.48
C GLU A 449 -8.83 2.81 11.89
N SER A 450 -8.84 2.43 10.59
CA SER A 450 -7.64 1.93 9.90
C SER A 450 -6.49 2.94 9.89
N MET A 451 -6.78 4.25 9.88
CA MET A 451 -5.76 5.31 9.92
C MET A 451 -5.21 5.55 11.33
N LEU A 452 -6.07 5.51 12.35
CA LEU A 452 -5.71 5.87 13.73
C LEU A 452 -5.29 4.68 14.60
N TYR A 453 -5.68 3.46 14.22
CA TYR A 453 -5.38 2.23 14.96
C TYR A 453 -3.91 2.07 15.36
N PRO A 454 -2.89 2.40 14.51
CA PRO A 454 -1.49 2.29 14.91
C PRO A 454 -1.10 3.16 16.10
N MET A 455 -1.93 4.13 16.49
CA MET A 455 -1.69 5.05 17.61
C MET A 455 -2.48 4.68 18.87
N THR A 456 -3.24 3.58 18.87
CA THR A 456 -3.97 3.10 20.04
C THR A 456 -3.05 2.36 21.02
N LYS A 457 -3.60 1.88 22.12
CA LYS A 457 -2.93 1.08 23.16
C LYS A 457 -2.37 -0.29 22.73
N THR A 458 -2.10 -0.47 21.46
CA THR A 458 -1.63 -1.73 20.89
C THR A 458 -0.10 -1.80 20.86
N ASP A 459 0.45 -3.01 20.70
CA ASP A 459 1.89 -3.25 20.53
C ASP A 459 2.45 -2.61 19.23
N THR A 460 1.56 -2.15 18.34
CA THR A 460 1.95 -1.47 17.09
C THR A 460 2.26 0.01 17.28
N ASN A 461 1.87 0.61 18.42
CA ASN A 461 2.13 2.02 18.74
C ASN A 461 3.62 2.30 18.95
N SER A 462 4.28 2.71 17.86
CA SER A 462 5.73 3.00 17.86
C SER A 462 6.10 4.36 18.47
N SER A 463 5.11 5.21 18.76
CA SER A 463 5.30 6.47 19.48
C SER A 463 5.35 6.27 21.00
N PHE A 464 4.90 5.12 21.50
CA PHE A 464 4.69 4.83 22.92
C PHE A 464 3.81 5.86 23.63
N TRP A 465 3.02 6.59 22.88
CA TRP A 465 2.05 7.54 23.38
C TRP A 465 0.77 6.83 23.77
N HIS A 466 0.16 7.24 24.87
CA HIS A 466 -1.13 6.75 25.36
C HIS A 466 -1.93 7.92 25.90
N ASN A 467 -3.17 8.03 25.47
CA ASN A 467 -4.12 9.01 25.97
C ASN A 467 -5.47 8.33 26.16
N ALA A 468 -5.98 8.33 27.39
CA ALA A 468 -7.21 7.61 27.75
C ALA A 468 -8.46 8.18 27.07
N GLU A 469 -8.50 9.48 26.77
CA GLU A 469 -9.61 10.09 26.04
C GLU A 469 -9.58 9.70 24.57
N PHE A 470 -8.38 9.66 23.96
CA PHE A 470 -8.19 9.15 22.61
C PHE A 470 -8.64 7.69 22.51
N ASP A 471 -8.17 6.81 23.40
CA ASP A 471 -8.55 5.40 23.41
C ASP A 471 -10.07 5.23 23.54
N LYS A 472 -10.72 6.05 24.41
CA LYS A 472 -12.16 6.06 24.57
C LYS A 472 -12.90 6.50 23.30
N LEU A 473 -12.44 7.57 22.65
CA LEU A 473 -13.02 8.03 21.38
C LEU A 473 -12.86 7.00 20.27
N MET A 474 -11.74 6.27 20.22
CA MET A 474 -11.56 5.15 19.28
C MET A 474 -12.58 4.03 19.56
N ASP A 475 -12.77 3.63 20.84
CA ASP A 475 -13.75 2.62 21.20
C ASP A 475 -15.21 3.09 20.88
N GLU A 476 -15.53 4.37 21.09
CA GLU A 476 -16.83 4.96 20.73
C GLU A 476 -17.02 5.00 19.19
N GLY A 477 -16.01 5.45 18.44
CA GLY A 477 -16.08 5.58 16.99
C GLY A 477 -16.29 4.26 16.25
N ILE A 478 -15.67 3.16 16.72
CA ILE A 478 -15.88 1.83 16.12
C ILE A 478 -17.25 1.23 16.47
N ALA A 479 -17.86 1.63 17.60
CA ALA A 479 -19.17 1.13 18.03
C ALA A 479 -20.35 1.92 17.46
N THR A 480 -20.13 3.17 17.05
CA THR A 480 -21.15 4.09 16.53
C THR A 480 -21.37 3.84 15.04
N THR A 481 -22.63 3.70 14.62
CA THR A 481 -23.02 3.48 13.22
C THR A 481 -23.53 4.74 12.51
N ASP A 482 -23.88 5.79 13.26
CA ASP A 482 -24.25 7.10 12.68
C ASP A 482 -23.00 7.80 12.15
N GLU A 483 -22.98 8.07 10.86
CA GLU A 483 -21.82 8.64 10.15
C GLU A 483 -21.47 10.05 10.66
N ALA A 484 -22.49 10.89 10.92
CA ALA A 484 -22.27 12.25 11.38
C ALA A 484 -21.69 12.27 12.81
N GLU A 485 -22.15 11.37 13.67
CA GLU A 485 -21.61 11.21 15.02
C GLU A 485 -20.17 10.66 14.96
N ARG A 486 -19.90 9.67 14.10
CA ARG A 486 -18.54 9.15 13.88
C ARG A 486 -17.58 10.23 13.38
N GLN A 487 -18.03 11.09 12.47
CA GLN A 487 -17.26 12.24 11.97
C GLN A 487 -16.73 13.09 13.13
N GLU A 488 -17.60 13.47 14.06
CA GLU A 488 -17.22 14.31 15.19
C GLU A 488 -16.33 13.59 16.22
N ILE A 489 -16.56 12.29 16.43
CA ILE A 489 -15.73 11.46 17.31
C ILE A 489 -14.28 11.41 16.78
N TYR A 490 -14.10 11.08 15.51
CA TYR A 490 -12.77 10.92 14.92
C TYR A 490 -12.04 12.25 14.72
N LYS A 491 -12.75 13.36 14.44
CA LYS A 491 -12.16 14.71 14.48
C LYS A 491 -11.55 15.03 15.85
N LYS A 492 -12.27 14.71 16.93
CA LYS A 492 -11.76 14.93 18.30
C LYS A 492 -10.55 14.04 18.59
N ALA A 493 -10.63 12.75 18.23
CA ALA A 493 -9.53 11.82 18.43
C ALA A 493 -8.25 12.29 17.70
N GLU A 494 -8.38 12.67 16.43
CA GLU A 494 -7.27 13.21 15.67
C GLU A 494 -6.70 14.49 16.27
N HIS A 495 -7.57 15.43 16.70
CA HIS A 495 -7.14 16.70 17.30
C HIS A 495 -6.28 16.47 18.55
N ILE A 496 -6.69 15.57 19.45
CA ILE A 496 -5.90 15.18 20.62
C ILE A 496 -4.52 14.67 20.18
N MET A 497 -4.47 13.77 19.22
CA MET A 497 -3.25 13.12 18.78
C MET A 497 -2.26 14.09 18.11
N THR A 498 -2.77 14.99 17.24
CA THR A 498 -1.93 15.77 16.33
C THR A 498 -1.74 17.22 16.73
N ARG A 499 -2.58 17.77 17.63
CA ARG A 499 -2.60 19.20 17.97
C ARG A 499 -2.61 19.52 19.47
N GLU A 500 -2.99 18.57 20.35
CA GLU A 500 -2.87 18.73 21.78
C GLU A 500 -1.62 18.01 22.31
N ASP A 501 -1.50 16.72 22.00
CA ASP A 501 -0.42 15.89 22.49
C ASP A 501 0.76 15.77 21.53
N TRP A 502 0.57 16.12 20.24
CA TRP A 502 1.61 16.07 19.20
C TRP A 502 2.35 14.73 19.15
N ALA A 503 1.62 13.63 19.34
CA ALA A 503 2.18 12.28 19.34
C ALA A 503 2.67 11.86 17.96
N THR A 504 2.01 12.36 16.92
CA THR A 504 2.45 12.29 15.52
C THR A 504 2.14 13.62 14.83
N THR A 505 2.96 13.96 13.86
CA THR A 505 2.86 15.21 13.13
C THR A 505 2.77 14.91 11.64
N PRO A 506 1.64 15.21 10.96
CA PRO A 506 1.52 15.09 9.52
C PRO A 506 2.60 15.90 8.80
N LEU A 507 3.22 15.32 7.79
CA LEU A 507 4.24 15.96 6.96
C LEU A 507 3.70 16.33 5.59
N TYR A 508 3.16 15.34 4.86
CA TYR A 508 2.58 15.54 3.54
C TYR A 508 1.69 14.37 3.11
N ASN A 509 0.78 14.67 2.20
CA ASN A 509 0.06 13.67 1.41
C ASN A 509 0.70 13.61 0.03
N GLU A 510 1.12 12.42 -0.40
CA GLU A 510 1.79 12.25 -1.69
C GLU A 510 0.78 12.12 -2.83
N THR A 511 1.21 12.49 -4.03
CA THR A 511 0.55 12.11 -5.28
C THR A 511 1.40 11.05 -5.95
N LYS A 512 0.81 9.92 -6.26
CA LYS A 512 1.43 8.88 -7.10
C LYS A 512 1.12 9.16 -8.55
N PHE A 513 2.03 8.77 -9.42
CA PHE A 513 1.88 8.97 -10.86
C PHE A 513 2.08 7.65 -11.61
N TYR A 514 1.40 7.55 -12.73
CA TYR A 514 1.58 6.46 -13.69
C TYR A 514 1.47 6.99 -15.12
N LEU A 515 2.12 6.32 -16.05
CA LEU A 515 1.93 6.50 -17.48
C LEU A 515 0.95 5.46 -17.99
N LEU A 516 -0.02 5.90 -18.77
CA LEU A 516 -1.02 5.04 -19.40
C LEU A 516 -1.08 5.36 -20.90
N ASN A 517 -1.03 4.32 -21.72
CA ASN A 517 -1.16 4.44 -23.17
C ASN A 517 -2.51 5.15 -23.49
N PRO A 518 -2.49 6.27 -24.26
CA PRO A 518 -3.68 7.08 -24.50
C PRO A 518 -4.79 6.36 -25.29
N HIS A 519 -4.51 5.20 -25.89
CA HIS A 519 -5.51 4.35 -26.51
C HIS A 519 -6.31 3.49 -25.52
N ILE A 520 -5.91 3.47 -24.24
CA ILE A 520 -6.62 2.74 -23.21
C ILE A 520 -7.61 3.68 -22.52
N THR A 521 -8.85 3.24 -22.44
CA THR A 521 -9.94 3.91 -21.72
C THR A 521 -10.52 3.00 -20.67
N GLY A 522 -11.24 3.52 -19.66
CA GLY A 522 -11.94 2.71 -18.66
C GLY A 522 -11.03 1.99 -17.65
N PHE A 523 -9.72 2.29 -17.61
CA PHE A 523 -8.84 1.87 -16.52
C PHE A 523 -9.20 2.59 -15.23
N GLU A 524 -9.23 1.87 -14.12
CA GLU A 524 -9.54 2.41 -12.80
C GLU A 524 -8.42 2.04 -11.81
N MET A 525 -8.00 3.03 -11.03
CA MET A 525 -7.15 2.84 -9.85
C MET A 525 -7.80 3.52 -8.66
N ASP A 526 -7.97 2.79 -7.56
CA ASP A 526 -8.51 3.37 -6.35
C ASP A 526 -7.42 3.98 -5.45
N ALA A 527 -7.85 4.72 -4.43
CA ALA A 527 -6.96 5.38 -3.49
C ALA A 527 -6.22 4.41 -2.54
N THR A 528 -6.51 3.11 -2.59
CA THR A 528 -5.82 2.03 -1.87
C THR A 528 -4.85 1.24 -2.77
N PHE A 529 -4.48 1.78 -3.93
CA PHE A 529 -3.58 1.20 -4.95
C PHE A 529 -4.11 -0.01 -5.70
N ARG A 530 -5.41 -0.29 -5.64
CA ARG A 530 -6.02 -1.41 -6.37
C ARG A 530 -6.22 -1.02 -7.83
N MET A 531 -5.92 -1.93 -8.76
CA MET A 531 -5.98 -1.72 -10.20
C MET A 531 -7.05 -2.59 -10.83
N PHE A 532 -8.02 -1.97 -11.51
CA PHE A 532 -9.12 -2.67 -12.15
C PHE A 532 -9.11 -2.44 -13.66
N TRP A 533 -9.02 -3.53 -14.40
CA TRP A 533 -9.01 -3.55 -15.88
C TRP A 533 -10.33 -4.04 -16.48
N LYS A 534 -11.30 -4.44 -15.66
CA LYS A 534 -12.58 -5.03 -16.12
C LYS A 534 -13.40 -4.13 -17.05
N ASN A 535 -13.28 -2.80 -16.86
CA ASN A 535 -13.95 -1.78 -17.67
C ASN A 535 -13.06 -1.18 -18.76
N ALA A 536 -11.81 -1.62 -18.85
CA ALA A 536 -10.85 -1.06 -19.80
C ALA A 536 -11.09 -1.59 -21.22
N ASP A 537 -10.78 -0.71 -22.19
CA ASP A 537 -10.81 -1.03 -23.62
C ASP A 537 -9.63 -0.36 -24.34
N ILE A 538 -9.15 -0.98 -25.43
CA ILE A 538 -8.14 -0.42 -26.34
C ILE A 538 -8.88 0.07 -27.59
N GLN A 539 -8.78 1.39 -27.87
CA GLN A 539 -9.44 2.04 -29.00
C GLN A 539 -8.52 2.19 -30.22
#